data_69ff5ddf5f4b1c4fe19ab1dd719696ff
#
_entry.id   69ff5ddf5f4b1c4fe19ab1dd719696ff
#
_cell.length_a   1.000
_cell.length_b   1.000
_cell.length_c   1.000
_cell.angle_alpha   90.00
_cell.angle_beta   90.00
_cell.angle_gamma   90.00
#
_symmetry.space_group_name_H-M   'P 1'
#
loop_
_entity.id
_entity.type
_entity.pdbx_description
1 polymer ?
#
loop_
_entity_poly.entity_id
_entity_poly.type
_entity_poly.pdbx_seq_one_letter_code
_entity_poly.pdbx_strand_id
1 'polypeptide(L)'
;MSISFGARLRIAMDEQGPLCAGIDPHPGLLAHWGLDESVQGLETFAMTCVEAFAGTVAVVKPQSAFFERFGSAGVAVLERTLAGLREAGTLSLLDVKRGDIGSTMAAYARAYLDQDSPLRADAITLSPFLGFGSLRPAMDLARENGRGLFVLALTSNPEGAQVQHAARTIRPRPFSRARSRAGRHHAEPIPRFRVPASARNGLSWSR
;
A
#
# COMPACT_ATOMS: atom_id res chain seq x y z
N MET A 1 -6.46 -23.10 -4.17
CA MET A 1 -6.54 -21.65 -4.46
C MET A 1 -6.37 -20.90 -3.15
N SER A 2 -5.43 -19.98 -3.06
CA SER A 2 -5.27 -19.14 -1.86
C SER A 2 -6.45 -18.20 -1.71
N ILE A 3 -6.90 -17.99 -0.49
CA ILE A 3 -7.97 -17.02 -0.17
C ILE A 3 -7.43 -15.62 -0.48
N SER A 4 -8.23 -14.80 -1.17
CA SER A 4 -7.81 -13.44 -1.54
C SER A 4 -7.56 -12.55 -0.30
N PHE A 5 -6.69 -11.54 -0.42
CA PHE A 5 -6.46 -10.58 0.67
C PHE A 5 -7.76 -9.95 1.18
N GLY A 6 -8.66 -9.55 0.28
CA GLY A 6 -9.94 -8.94 0.70
C GLY A 6 -10.81 -9.88 1.52
N ALA A 7 -10.83 -11.18 1.22
CA ALA A 7 -11.55 -12.17 2.01
C ALA A 7 -10.88 -12.39 3.37
N ARG A 8 -9.54 -12.47 3.43
CA ARG A 8 -8.79 -12.57 4.71
C ARG A 8 -9.01 -11.34 5.58
N LEU A 9 -8.98 -10.15 4.99
CA LEU A 9 -9.24 -8.90 5.70
C LEU A 9 -10.67 -8.88 6.27
N ARG A 10 -11.67 -9.35 5.49
CA ARG A 10 -13.05 -9.43 5.99
C ARG A 10 -13.14 -10.34 7.21
N ILE A 11 -12.56 -11.52 7.16
CA ILE A 11 -12.52 -12.46 8.29
C ILE A 11 -11.87 -11.79 9.51
N ALA A 12 -10.68 -11.19 9.33
CA ALA A 12 -9.99 -10.51 10.43
C ALA A 12 -10.81 -9.35 11.02
N MET A 13 -11.54 -8.59 10.20
CA MET A 13 -12.43 -7.53 10.68
C MET A 13 -13.65 -8.06 11.44
N ASP A 14 -14.18 -9.19 11.03
CA ASP A 14 -15.33 -9.83 11.73
C ASP A 14 -14.90 -10.43 13.09
N GLU A 15 -13.65 -10.90 13.22
CA GLU A 15 -13.10 -11.49 14.44
C GLU A 15 -12.51 -10.46 15.41
N GLN A 16 -11.83 -9.42 14.93
CA GLN A 16 -10.99 -8.50 15.71
C GLN A 16 -11.45 -7.05 15.62
N GLY A 17 -12.56 -6.79 14.89
CA GLY A 17 -13.06 -5.45 14.63
C GLY A 17 -12.31 -4.71 13.50
N PRO A 18 -12.88 -3.60 12.99
CA PRO A 18 -12.38 -2.92 11.79
C PRO A 18 -11.25 -1.92 12.09
N LEU A 19 -10.29 -2.29 12.94
CA LEU A 19 -9.15 -1.44 13.29
C LEU A 19 -7.92 -1.79 12.44
N CYS A 20 -7.31 -0.75 11.85
CA CYS A 20 -5.99 -0.78 11.25
C CYS A 20 -5.02 -0.02 12.17
N ALA A 21 -4.15 -0.71 12.89
CA ALA A 21 -3.15 -0.08 13.75
C ALA A 21 -1.89 0.30 12.96
N GLY A 22 -1.32 1.50 13.23
CA GLY A 22 -0.10 1.98 12.59
C GLY A 22 1.16 1.66 13.39
N ILE A 23 2.27 1.36 12.70
CA ILE A 23 3.63 1.39 13.26
C ILE A 23 4.37 2.53 12.58
N ASP A 24 4.31 3.69 13.19
CA ASP A 24 4.85 4.95 12.66
C ASP A 24 5.86 5.54 13.66
N PRO A 25 7.10 5.03 13.75
CA PRO A 25 8.11 5.42 14.75
C PRO A 25 8.68 6.81 14.48
N HIS A 26 7.85 7.85 14.66
CA HIS A 26 8.28 9.24 14.61
C HIS A 26 9.33 9.53 15.69
N PRO A 27 10.30 10.43 15.47
CA PRO A 27 11.27 10.81 16.47
C PRO A 27 10.67 11.23 17.81
N GLY A 28 9.62 12.05 17.77
CA GLY A 28 8.90 12.48 18.97
C GLY A 28 8.20 11.34 19.70
N LEU A 29 7.74 10.30 18.99
CA LEU A 29 7.11 9.14 19.60
C LEU A 29 8.15 8.22 20.25
N LEU A 30 9.30 8.00 19.62
CA LEU A 30 10.42 7.29 20.23
C LEU A 30 10.87 7.98 21.53
N ALA A 31 11.08 9.30 21.47
CA ALA A 31 11.47 10.07 22.65
C ALA A 31 10.41 10.00 23.77
N HIS A 32 9.13 10.04 23.44
CA HIS A 32 8.04 9.91 24.42
C HIS A 32 8.04 8.55 25.12
N TRP A 33 8.50 7.49 24.44
CA TRP A 33 8.67 6.15 25.00
C TRP A 33 10.01 5.96 25.71
N GLY A 34 10.87 7.00 25.79
CA GLY A 34 12.20 6.92 26.37
C GLY A 34 13.19 6.13 25.51
N LEU A 35 12.93 6.03 24.21
CA LEU A 35 13.77 5.34 23.24
C LEU A 35 14.62 6.36 22.46
N ASP A 36 15.87 5.97 22.21
CA ASP A 36 16.76 6.77 21.37
C ASP A 36 16.33 6.71 19.89
N GLU A 37 16.64 7.78 19.14
CA GLU A 37 16.50 7.84 17.70
C GLU A 37 17.63 7.05 17.01
N SER A 38 17.60 5.75 17.20
CA SER A 38 18.59 4.77 16.74
C SER A 38 17.91 3.55 16.14
N VAL A 39 18.69 2.68 15.46
CA VAL A 39 18.18 1.39 14.97
C VAL A 39 17.66 0.52 16.11
N GLN A 40 18.33 0.56 17.27
CA GLN A 40 17.89 -0.19 18.45
C GLN A 40 16.57 0.33 19.01
N GLY A 41 16.41 1.67 19.11
CA GLY A 41 15.13 2.27 19.53
C GLY A 41 14.01 1.99 18.54
N LEU A 42 14.29 2.07 17.23
CA LEU A 42 13.36 1.67 16.16
C LEU A 42 12.91 0.22 16.34
N GLU A 43 13.84 -0.70 16.54
CA GLU A 43 13.54 -2.13 16.70
C GLU A 43 12.72 -2.40 17.94
N THR A 44 13.12 -1.83 19.07
CA THR A 44 12.37 -1.96 20.34
C THR A 44 10.93 -1.48 20.16
N PHE A 45 10.73 -0.30 19.58
CA PHE A 45 9.41 0.24 19.32
C PHE A 45 8.58 -0.68 18.39
N ALA A 46 9.15 -1.06 17.25
CA ALA A 46 8.45 -1.84 16.24
C ALA A 46 8.05 -3.23 16.76
N MET A 47 8.95 -3.91 17.46
CA MET A 47 8.67 -5.26 18.00
C MET A 47 7.67 -5.21 19.17
N THR A 48 7.72 -4.19 20.02
CA THR A 48 6.69 -3.96 21.05
C THR A 48 5.31 -3.75 20.42
N CYS A 49 5.24 -2.99 19.32
CA CYS A 49 3.99 -2.83 18.56
C CYS A 49 3.51 -4.16 17.95
N VAL A 50 4.41 -4.97 17.40
CA VAL A 50 4.06 -6.29 16.87
C VAL A 50 3.45 -7.15 17.96
N GLU A 51 4.09 -7.23 19.12
CA GLU A 51 3.60 -8.00 20.27
C GLU A 51 2.23 -7.51 20.76
N ALA A 52 2.05 -6.20 20.88
CA ALA A 52 0.80 -5.60 21.35
C ALA A 52 -0.37 -5.77 20.38
N PHE A 53 -0.12 -5.75 19.05
CA PHE A 53 -1.15 -5.80 18.03
C PHE A 53 -1.45 -7.21 17.52
N ALA A 54 -0.56 -8.16 17.78
CA ALA A 54 -0.71 -9.56 17.37
C ALA A 54 -2.04 -10.14 17.83
N GLY A 55 -2.89 -10.58 16.89
CA GLY A 55 -4.19 -11.18 17.17
C GLY A 55 -5.23 -10.26 17.81
N THR A 56 -4.95 -8.94 17.94
CA THR A 56 -5.86 -7.98 18.59
C THR A 56 -6.50 -6.98 17.63
N VAL A 57 -5.94 -6.86 16.41
CA VAL A 57 -6.44 -5.95 15.38
C VAL A 57 -6.49 -6.65 14.02
N ALA A 58 -7.39 -6.21 13.13
CA ALA A 58 -7.58 -6.84 11.83
C ALA A 58 -6.36 -6.71 10.92
N VAL A 59 -5.64 -5.59 10.99
CA VAL A 59 -4.47 -5.33 10.14
C VAL A 59 -3.53 -4.32 10.81
N VAL A 60 -2.24 -4.52 10.62
CA VAL A 60 -1.19 -3.58 11.06
C VAL A 60 -0.54 -2.93 9.85
N LYS A 61 -0.35 -1.59 9.91
CA LYS A 61 0.23 -0.80 8.82
C LYS A 61 1.58 -0.18 9.22
N PRO A 62 2.71 -0.87 8.99
CA PRO A 62 4.02 -0.25 9.14
C PRO A 62 4.22 0.83 8.06
N GLN A 63 4.79 1.99 8.47
CA GLN A 63 5.16 3.06 7.55
C GLN A 63 6.62 2.93 7.17
N SER A 64 6.90 2.49 5.95
CA SER A 64 8.24 2.13 5.46
C SER A 64 9.28 3.25 5.61
N ALA A 65 8.88 4.51 5.37
CA ALA A 65 9.76 5.67 5.42
C ALA A 65 10.51 5.81 6.77
N PHE A 66 9.88 5.46 7.89
CA PHE A 66 10.51 5.54 9.21
C PHE A 66 11.58 4.48 9.45
N PHE A 67 11.54 3.39 8.71
CA PHE A 67 12.55 2.35 8.70
C PHE A 67 13.64 2.67 7.68
N GLU A 68 13.26 3.06 6.46
CA GLU A 68 14.18 3.40 5.37
C GLU A 68 15.19 4.50 5.76
N ARG A 69 14.80 5.46 6.60
CA ARG A 69 15.69 6.54 7.06
C ARG A 69 16.94 6.05 7.82
N PHE A 70 16.92 4.82 8.34
CA PHE A 70 18.06 4.19 9.00
C PHE A 70 18.88 3.28 8.06
N GLY A 71 18.67 3.41 6.73
CA GLY A 71 19.35 2.63 5.71
C GLY A 71 19.08 1.14 5.82
N SER A 72 20.06 0.31 5.44
CA SER A 72 19.92 -1.14 5.43
C SER A 72 19.59 -1.74 6.79
N ALA A 73 20.11 -1.16 7.88
CA ALA A 73 19.84 -1.61 9.24
C ALA A 73 18.35 -1.40 9.61
N GLY A 74 17.76 -0.25 9.23
CA GLY A 74 16.34 -0.01 9.44
C GLY A 74 15.45 -0.89 8.55
N VAL A 75 15.86 -1.16 7.31
CA VAL A 75 15.16 -2.11 6.43
C VAL A 75 15.16 -3.51 7.04
N ALA A 76 16.27 -3.95 7.64
CA ALA A 76 16.33 -5.22 8.35
C ALA A 76 15.36 -5.28 9.56
N VAL A 77 15.14 -4.16 10.25
CA VAL A 77 14.10 -4.09 11.30
C VAL A 77 12.70 -4.23 10.67
N LEU A 78 12.44 -3.58 9.53
CA LEU A 78 11.17 -3.73 8.81
C LEU A 78 10.91 -5.18 8.39
N GLU A 79 11.92 -5.89 7.90
CA GLU A 79 11.83 -7.31 7.56
C GLU A 79 11.40 -8.15 8.77
N ARG A 80 12.02 -7.93 9.94
CA ARG A 80 11.65 -8.61 11.19
C ARG A 80 10.23 -8.24 11.65
N THR A 81 9.85 -6.97 11.51
CA THR A 81 8.50 -6.50 11.84
C THR A 81 7.43 -7.24 11.01
N LEU A 82 7.65 -7.33 9.70
CA LEU A 82 6.74 -8.04 8.79
C LEU A 82 6.74 -9.56 9.05
N ALA A 83 7.89 -10.13 9.39
CA ALA A 83 8.00 -11.53 9.78
C ALA A 83 7.21 -11.82 11.06
N GLY A 84 7.37 -10.99 12.10
CA GLY A 84 6.66 -11.15 13.37
C GLY A 84 5.15 -11.03 13.21
N LEU A 85 4.65 -10.07 12.43
CA LEU A 85 3.21 -9.96 12.13
C LEU A 85 2.68 -11.22 11.43
N ARG A 86 3.44 -11.74 10.49
CA ARG A 86 3.06 -12.95 9.74
C ARG A 86 3.06 -14.20 10.63
N GLU A 87 4.06 -14.36 11.49
CA GLU A 87 4.16 -15.46 12.47
C GLU A 87 3.00 -15.43 13.46
N ALA A 88 2.56 -14.22 13.83
CA ALA A 88 1.40 -14.01 14.68
C ALA A 88 0.05 -14.16 13.94
N GLY A 89 0.05 -14.40 12.63
CA GLY A 89 -1.19 -14.50 11.82
C GLY A 89 -1.91 -13.17 11.60
N THR A 90 -1.28 -12.03 11.93
CA THR A 90 -1.86 -10.70 11.80
C THR A 90 -1.56 -10.13 10.41
N LEU A 91 -2.59 -9.63 9.71
CA LEU A 91 -2.40 -9.07 8.36
C LEU A 91 -1.56 -7.81 8.38
N SER A 92 -0.66 -7.70 7.40
CA SER A 92 0.18 -6.52 7.20
C SER A 92 -0.23 -5.73 5.96
N LEU A 93 -0.35 -4.40 6.12
CA LEU A 93 -0.48 -3.42 5.03
C LEU A 93 0.76 -2.53 5.03
N LEU A 94 1.77 -2.84 4.22
CA LEU A 94 2.99 -2.03 4.20
C LEU A 94 2.79 -0.73 3.40
N ASP A 95 2.97 0.41 4.08
CA ASP A 95 2.79 1.73 3.46
C ASP A 95 4.08 2.19 2.78
N VAL A 96 4.26 1.84 1.50
CA VAL A 96 5.44 2.13 0.68
C VAL A 96 5.22 3.16 -0.41
N LYS A 97 3.97 3.39 -0.80
CA LYS A 97 3.56 4.35 -1.85
C LYS A 97 4.40 4.25 -3.14
N ARG A 98 4.80 3.04 -3.54
CA ARG A 98 5.61 2.83 -4.75
C ARG A 98 4.77 3.02 -6.02
N GLY A 99 5.41 3.44 -7.09
CA GLY A 99 4.80 3.57 -8.41
C GLY A 99 5.88 3.83 -9.44
N ASP A 100 5.88 3.03 -10.53
CA ASP A 100 6.83 3.14 -11.62
C ASP A 100 6.23 2.50 -12.89
N ILE A 101 7.02 2.37 -13.95
CA ILE A 101 6.65 1.75 -15.23
C ILE A 101 7.50 0.49 -15.51
N GLY A 102 6.95 -0.43 -16.30
CA GLY A 102 7.67 -1.56 -16.87
C GLY A 102 8.43 -2.41 -15.86
N SER A 103 9.70 -2.69 -16.14
CA SER A 103 10.55 -3.56 -15.32
C SER A 103 10.82 -3.01 -13.92
N THR A 104 10.87 -1.70 -13.74
CA THR A 104 11.04 -1.07 -12.42
C THR A 104 9.82 -1.32 -11.54
N MET A 105 8.60 -1.17 -12.09
CA MET A 105 7.39 -1.52 -11.35
C MET A 105 7.33 -3.01 -11.02
N ALA A 106 7.79 -3.88 -11.92
CA ALA A 106 7.90 -5.32 -11.67
C ALA A 106 8.91 -5.63 -10.55
N ALA A 107 10.03 -4.90 -10.47
CA ALA A 107 11.00 -5.05 -9.39
C ALA A 107 10.40 -4.63 -8.03
N TYR A 108 9.68 -3.50 -7.96
CA TYR A 108 8.95 -3.12 -6.75
C TYR A 108 7.87 -4.15 -6.37
N ALA A 109 7.13 -4.67 -7.33
CA ALA A 109 6.14 -5.70 -7.08
C ALA A 109 6.77 -6.95 -6.43
N ARG A 110 7.88 -7.44 -6.97
CA ARG A 110 8.61 -8.58 -6.40
C ARG A 110 9.10 -8.30 -4.98
N ALA A 111 9.65 -7.11 -4.74
CA ALA A 111 10.17 -6.76 -3.42
C ALA A 111 9.12 -6.87 -2.30
N TYR A 112 7.84 -6.60 -2.58
CA TYR A 112 6.82 -6.51 -1.54
C TYR A 112 5.69 -7.56 -1.64
N LEU A 113 5.50 -8.19 -2.81
CA LEU A 113 4.36 -9.08 -3.07
C LEU A 113 4.77 -10.51 -3.38
N ASP A 114 6.06 -10.76 -3.68
CA ASP A 114 6.57 -12.11 -3.92
C ASP A 114 6.59 -12.91 -2.61
N GLN A 115 6.27 -14.20 -2.70
CA GLN A 115 6.23 -15.08 -1.52
C GLN A 115 7.59 -15.30 -0.88
N ASP A 116 8.67 -15.23 -1.67
CA ASP A 116 10.03 -15.45 -1.19
C ASP A 116 10.74 -14.16 -0.76
N SER A 117 10.10 -13.01 -0.93
CA SER A 117 10.69 -11.74 -0.49
C SER A 117 10.69 -11.59 1.03
N PRO A 118 11.81 -11.16 1.64
CA PRO A 118 11.85 -10.85 3.06
C PRO A 118 10.92 -9.67 3.44
N LEU A 119 10.71 -8.71 2.51
CA LEU A 119 9.82 -7.58 2.69
C LEU A 119 8.36 -7.88 2.30
N ARG A 120 8.00 -9.14 2.06
CA ARG A 120 6.64 -9.48 1.64
C ARG A 120 5.61 -9.06 2.67
N ALA A 121 4.57 -8.37 2.21
CA ALA A 121 3.42 -7.95 3.00
C ALA A 121 2.13 -8.56 2.45
N ASP A 122 1.06 -8.58 3.25
CA ASP A 122 -0.26 -9.04 2.76
C ASP A 122 -0.89 -8.03 1.81
N ALA A 123 -0.61 -6.75 2.00
CA ALA A 123 -0.99 -5.69 1.08
C ALA A 123 0.04 -4.55 1.10
N ILE A 124 0.04 -3.74 0.04
CA ILE A 124 0.89 -2.54 -0.07
C ILE A 124 0.12 -1.33 -0.60
N THR A 125 0.63 -0.13 -0.33
CA THR A 125 0.15 1.10 -0.95
C THR A 125 0.92 1.40 -2.24
N LEU A 126 0.23 1.90 -3.28
CA LEU A 126 0.81 2.26 -4.57
C LEU A 126 0.39 3.67 -4.99
N SER A 127 1.29 4.39 -5.67
CA SER A 127 1.02 5.69 -6.28
C SER A 127 0.72 5.55 -7.78
N PRO A 128 -0.44 6.02 -8.26
CA PRO A 128 -0.81 5.95 -9.66
C PRO A 128 -0.36 7.16 -10.48
N PHE A 129 0.58 7.96 -9.99
CA PHE A 129 0.98 9.22 -10.63
C PHE A 129 1.44 9.05 -12.09
N LEU A 130 2.09 7.93 -12.41
CA LEU A 130 2.52 7.58 -13.77
C LEU A 130 1.41 6.91 -14.61
N GLY A 131 0.17 6.95 -14.13
CA GLY A 131 -0.98 6.31 -14.75
C GLY A 131 -1.32 4.96 -14.12
N PHE A 132 -2.63 4.69 -13.93
CA PHE A 132 -3.08 3.44 -13.30
C PHE A 132 -2.60 2.17 -14.03
N GLY A 133 -2.52 2.23 -15.38
CA GLY A 133 -2.04 1.11 -16.19
C GLY A 133 -0.58 0.72 -15.94
N SER A 134 0.25 1.66 -15.44
CA SER A 134 1.65 1.37 -15.09
C SER A 134 1.79 0.40 -13.91
N LEU A 135 0.75 0.27 -13.09
CA LEU A 135 0.70 -0.63 -11.93
C LEU A 135 0.38 -2.08 -12.29
N ARG A 136 0.17 -2.40 -13.58
CA ARG A 136 -0.19 -3.75 -14.05
C ARG A 136 0.74 -4.85 -13.48
N PRO A 137 2.08 -4.71 -13.46
CA PRO A 137 2.95 -5.75 -12.89
C PRO A 137 2.66 -6.06 -11.43
N ALA A 138 2.33 -5.05 -10.61
CA ALA A 138 1.93 -5.28 -9.23
C ALA A 138 0.56 -5.91 -9.11
N MET A 139 -0.40 -5.52 -9.98
CA MET A 139 -1.75 -6.09 -9.98
C MET A 139 -1.74 -7.58 -10.31
N ASP A 140 -0.93 -7.98 -11.28
CA ASP A 140 -0.84 -9.37 -11.72
C ASP A 140 -0.18 -10.23 -10.64
N LEU A 141 0.96 -9.80 -10.07
CA LEU A 141 1.64 -10.53 -8.99
C LEU A 141 0.81 -10.58 -7.69
N ALA A 142 0.12 -9.50 -7.35
CA ALA A 142 -0.78 -9.48 -6.20
C ALA A 142 -1.92 -10.50 -6.35
N ARG A 143 -2.52 -10.61 -7.55
CA ARG A 143 -3.55 -11.60 -7.84
C ARG A 143 -3.01 -13.03 -7.74
N GLU A 144 -1.83 -13.28 -8.30
CA GLU A 144 -1.16 -14.58 -8.27
C GLU A 144 -0.90 -15.06 -6.83
N ASN A 145 -0.41 -14.15 -5.98
CA ASN A 145 -0.02 -14.46 -4.60
C ASN A 145 -1.11 -14.17 -3.55
N GLY A 146 -2.34 -13.84 -3.96
CA GLY A 146 -3.44 -13.53 -3.04
C GLY A 146 -3.19 -12.30 -2.17
N ARG A 147 -2.40 -11.33 -2.67
CA ARG A 147 -2.04 -10.08 -1.98
C ARG A 147 -3.01 -8.95 -2.30
N GLY A 148 -3.00 -7.89 -1.46
CA GLY A 148 -3.81 -6.70 -1.60
C GLY A 148 -3.04 -5.49 -2.14
N LEU A 149 -3.76 -4.59 -2.82
CA LEU A 149 -3.22 -3.30 -3.27
C LEU A 149 -4.14 -2.16 -2.86
N PHE A 150 -3.56 -1.13 -2.27
CA PHE A 150 -4.23 0.13 -1.96
C PHE A 150 -3.62 1.23 -2.83
N VAL A 151 -4.40 1.70 -3.80
CA VAL A 151 -3.94 2.73 -4.74
C VAL A 151 -4.38 4.10 -4.24
N LEU A 152 -3.42 5.03 -4.10
CA LEU A 152 -3.71 6.40 -3.71
C LEU A 152 -4.66 7.06 -4.72
N ALA A 153 -5.69 7.75 -4.21
CA ALA A 153 -6.66 8.47 -5.03
C ALA A 153 -6.84 9.90 -4.51
N LEU A 154 -7.54 10.05 -3.38
CA LEU A 154 -7.70 11.32 -2.70
C LEU A 154 -7.03 11.21 -1.33
N THR A 155 -6.04 12.07 -1.08
CA THR A 155 -5.29 12.09 0.18
C THR A 155 -5.73 13.26 1.05
N SER A 156 -5.53 13.17 2.37
CA SER A 156 -6.04 14.15 3.33
C SER A 156 -5.18 15.43 3.45
N ASN A 157 -3.97 15.42 2.88
CA ASN A 157 -3.06 16.55 2.94
C ASN A 157 -3.53 17.70 2.01
N PRO A 158 -3.38 18.97 2.41
CA PRO A 158 -3.91 20.12 1.65
C PRO A 158 -3.29 20.27 0.27
N GLU A 159 -2.02 19.90 0.07
CA GLU A 159 -1.32 19.96 -1.22
C GLU A 159 -1.87 18.98 -2.25
N GLY A 160 -2.51 17.91 -1.81
CA GLY A 160 -3.05 16.86 -2.67
C GLY A 160 -4.01 17.38 -3.72
N ALA A 161 -4.79 18.43 -3.40
CA ALA A 161 -5.77 19.03 -4.30
C ALA A 161 -5.14 19.56 -5.60
N GLN A 162 -3.89 20.02 -5.58
CA GLN A 162 -3.18 20.55 -6.75
C GLN A 162 -3.05 19.53 -7.89
N VAL A 163 -2.95 18.25 -7.56
CA VAL A 163 -2.80 17.15 -8.51
C VAL A 163 -4.09 16.35 -8.61
N GLN A 164 -4.70 16.01 -7.48
CA GLN A 164 -5.81 15.06 -7.41
C GLN A 164 -7.13 15.64 -7.92
N HIS A 165 -7.29 16.97 -7.88
CA HIS A 165 -8.44 17.67 -8.43
C HIS A 165 -8.18 18.27 -9.82
N ALA A 166 -7.02 18.06 -10.41
CA ALA A 166 -6.69 18.55 -11.74
C ALA A 166 -7.64 17.95 -12.78
N ALA A 167 -8.33 18.80 -13.54
CA ALA A 167 -9.20 18.40 -14.62
C ALA A 167 -8.49 18.52 -15.97
N ARG A 168 -8.58 17.49 -16.80
CA ARG A 168 -8.12 17.56 -18.18
C ARG A 168 -9.21 18.14 -19.07
N THR A 169 -9.01 19.34 -19.60
CA THR A 169 -9.84 19.90 -20.66
C THR A 169 -9.50 19.20 -21.99
N ILE A 170 -10.34 18.28 -22.42
CA ILE A 170 -10.24 17.68 -23.76
C ILE A 170 -10.81 18.70 -24.73
N ARG A 171 -9.95 19.47 -25.41
CA ARG A 171 -10.39 20.21 -26.62
C ARG A 171 -10.70 19.17 -27.69
N PRO A 172 -11.91 19.14 -28.27
CA PRO A 172 -12.18 18.30 -29.43
C PRO A 172 -11.19 18.68 -30.54
N ARG A 173 -10.33 17.74 -30.98
CA ARG A 173 -9.58 17.95 -32.21
C ARG A 173 -10.59 18.04 -33.35
N PRO A 174 -10.53 19.06 -34.23
CA PRO A 174 -11.33 19.04 -35.44
C PRO A 174 -10.96 17.77 -36.21
N PHE A 175 -12.00 17.04 -36.64
CA PHE A 175 -11.84 15.82 -37.42
C PHE A 175 -11.17 16.18 -38.74
N SER A 176 -9.83 15.97 -38.85
CA SER A 176 -9.19 15.86 -40.15
C SER A 176 -9.52 14.46 -40.69
N ARG A 177 -10.27 14.40 -41.80
CA ARG A 177 -10.46 13.16 -42.56
C ARG A 177 -9.16 12.71 -43.15
N ALA A 178 -8.37 11.96 -42.37
CA ALA A 178 -7.26 11.18 -42.85
C ALA A 178 -7.71 9.71 -42.86
N ARG A 179 -7.89 9.19 -44.05
CA ARG A 179 -8.04 7.74 -44.27
C ARG A 179 -6.71 7.09 -43.86
N SER A 180 -6.70 6.27 -42.82
CA SER A 180 -5.60 5.34 -42.61
C SER A 180 -6.14 3.95 -42.30
N ARG A 181 -5.71 3.01 -43.12
CA ARG A 181 -5.70 1.58 -42.81
C ARG A 181 -4.78 1.37 -41.62
N ALA A 182 -5.30 0.94 -40.50
CA ALA A 182 -4.50 0.32 -39.44
C ALA A 182 -5.41 -0.50 -38.53
N GLY A 183 -4.89 -1.65 -38.10
CA GLY A 183 -5.58 -2.74 -37.45
C GLY A 183 -6.31 -2.36 -36.16
N ARG A 184 -7.38 -3.12 -35.92
CA ARG A 184 -8.22 -3.01 -34.73
C ARG A 184 -7.47 -3.64 -33.55
N HIS A 185 -6.89 -2.80 -32.70
CA HIS A 185 -6.61 -3.23 -31.35
C HIS A 185 -7.86 -2.93 -30.50
N HIS A 186 -8.53 -3.97 -30.03
CA HIS A 186 -9.62 -3.86 -29.06
C HIS A 186 -9.00 -3.38 -27.74
N ALA A 187 -9.23 -2.11 -27.41
CA ALA A 187 -9.01 -1.63 -26.05
C ALA A 187 -10.16 -2.15 -25.18
N GLU A 188 -9.88 -3.05 -24.27
CA GLU A 188 -10.86 -3.46 -23.27
C GLU A 188 -11.28 -2.26 -22.40
N PRO A 189 -12.57 -2.13 -22.06
CA PRO A 189 -13.03 -1.04 -21.23
C PRO A 189 -12.43 -1.15 -19.82
N ILE A 190 -11.86 -0.05 -19.34
CA ILE A 190 -11.34 0.09 -17.97
C ILE A 190 -12.53 -0.15 -17.00
N PRO A 191 -12.42 -1.08 -16.03
CA PRO A 191 -13.46 -1.29 -15.03
C PRO A 191 -13.72 0.01 -14.26
N ARG A 192 -14.97 0.47 -14.28
CA ARG A 192 -15.38 1.62 -13.44
C ARG A 192 -15.40 1.17 -11.99
N PHE A 193 -14.41 1.59 -11.23
CA PHE A 193 -14.42 1.44 -9.77
C PHE A 193 -15.54 2.31 -9.20
N ARG A 194 -16.63 1.68 -8.76
CA ARG A 194 -17.63 2.35 -7.91
C ARG A 194 -17.14 2.24 -6.47
N VAL A 195 -16.72 3.35 -5.88
CA VAL A 195 -16.57 3.46 -4.43
C VAL A 195 -17.98 3.40 -3.83
N PRO A 196 -18.31 2.43 -2.97
CA PRO A 196 -19.63 2.37 -2.32
C PRO A 196 -19.89 3.66 -1.55
N ALA A 197 -21.12 4.16 -1.59
CA ALA A 197 -21.50 5.39 -0.89
C ALA A 197 -21.26 5.33 0.64
N SER A 198 -21.24 4.14 1.22
CA SER A 198 -20.91 3.89 2.63
C SER A 198 -19.45 4.15 3.01
N ALA A 199 -18.53 4.21 2.05
CA ALA A 199 -17.11 4.51 2.31
C ALA A 199 -16.81 6.02 2.36
N ARG A 200 -17.79 6.88 2.12
CA ARG A 200 -17.60 8.34 2.11
C ARG A 200 -17.62 8.99 3.50
N ASN A 201 -18.07 8.26 4.53
CA ASN A 201 -18.22 8.80 5.88
C ASN A 201 -17.60 7.85 6.92
N GLY A 202 -16.27 7.73 6.97
CA GLY A 202 -15.76 6.89 8.05
C GLY A 202 -14.28 6.53 8.10
N LEU A 203 -13.40 7.29 7.49
CA LEU A 203 -11.97 7.18 7.79
C LEU A 203 -11.49 8.54 8.33
N SER A 204 -11.91 8.86 9.55
CA SER A 204 -11.24 9.91 10.33
C SER A 204 -9.95 9.31 10.89
N TRP A 205 -8.83 9.70 10.35
CA TRP A 205 -7.52 9.46 10.95
C TRP A 205 -7.39 10.43 12.12
N SER A 206 -7.63 9.98 13.36
CA SER A 206 -7.22 10.74 14.55
C SER A 206 -5.69 10.73 14.62
N ARG A 207 -5.14 11.93 14.79
CA ARG A 207 -3.71 12.18 15.01
C ARG A 207 -3.27 11.64 16.36
#